data_9b3504418fd44e2f93780af7f56fb93b
#
_entry.id   9b3504418fd44e2f93780af7f56fb93b
#
_cell.length_a   1.000
_cell.length_b   1.000
_cell.length_c   1.000
_cell.angle_alpha   90.00
_cell.angle_beta   90.00
_cell.angle_gamma   90.00
#
_symmetry.space_group_name_H-M   'P 1'
#
loop_
_entity.id
_entity.type
_entity.pdbx_description
1 polymer ?
#
loop_
_entity_poly.entity_id
_entity_poly.type
_entity_poly.pdbx_seq_one_letter_code
_entity_poly.pdbx_strand_id
1 'polypeptide(L)'
;DLEAVHDLVSARMVIPMHGEHRHLREHAKLVAAKGIPSEIVTNGMMMDLSGDRPRVVEHVETGRLYLDGNVLIGATDGVVRDRIRMALNGHVLITVIIDDEGEILGDPWAEVMGLPARGRSGGAVEEVIEQALADLLEKVSHKVIADDGKLDEAIRRQVRQTSMQEIGKKPEVTVVVSRLLEE
;
A
#
# COMPACT_ATOMS: atom_id res chain seq x y z
N ASP A 1 -4.17 39.41 3.44
CA ASP A 1 -3.20 39.48 2.33
C ASP A 1 -3.84 39.17 0.97
N LEU A 2 -4.71 38.15 0.82
CA LEU A 2 -5.39 37.83 -0.46
C LEU A 2 -6.31 39.00 -0.93
N GLU A 3 -7.00 39.64 -0.04
CA GLU A 3 -7.87 40.81 -0.37
C GLU A 3 -7.05 41.92 -1.04
N ALA A 4 -5.93 42.25 -0.44
CA ALA A 4 -5.04 43.30 -0.96
C ALA A 4 -4.46 42.89 -2.35
N VAL A 5 -4.14 41.60 -2.56
CA VAL A 5 -3.68 41.12 -3.85
C VAL A 5 -4.76 41.28 -4.91
N HIS A 6 -6.02 40.94 -4.60
CA HIS A 6 -7.13 41.09 -5.54
C HIS A 6 -7.37 42.55 -5.91
N ASP A 7 -7.24 43.49 -4.95
CA ASP A 7 -7.38 44.91 -5.20
C ASP A 7 -6.26 45.45 -6.10
N LEU A 8 -5.03 44.98 -5.88
CA LEU A 8 -3.86 45.38 -6.68
C LEU A 8 -3.91 44.85 -8.11
N VAL A 9 -4.32 43.60 -8.27
CA VAL A 9 -4.31 42.93 -9.60
C VAL A 9 -5.52 43.34 -10.45
N SER A 10 -6.62 43.76 -9.84
CA SER A 10 -7.88 44.09 -10.53
C SER A 10 -8.36 42.97 -11.46
N ALA A 11 -8.33 41.72 -10.96
CA ALA A 11 -8.65 40.55 -11.74
C ALA A 11 -10.13 40.56 -12.20
N ARG A 12 -10.38 40.20 -13.47
CA ARG A 12 -11.74 40.03 -13.99
C ARG A 12 -12.42 38.76 -13.48
N MET A 13 -11.63 37.73 -13.17
CA MET A 13 -12.07 36.47 -12.59
C MET A 13 -10.94 35.85 -11.79
N VAL A 14 -11.28 34.96 -10.86
CA VAL A 14 -10.29 34.29 -9.99
C VAL A 14 -10.57 32.78 -9.94
N ILE A 15 -9.54 31.99 -10.14
CA ILE A 15 -9.55 30.54 -9.94
C ILE A 15 -8.68 30.22 -8.71
N PRO A 16 -9.28 29.89 -7.56
CA PRO A 16 -8.51 29.48 -6.39
C PRO A 16 -7.75 28.18 -6.67
N MET A 17 -6.45 28.15 -6.39
CA MET A 17 -5.55 27.03 -6.65
C MET A 17 -4.64 26.79 -5.43
N HIS A 18 -3.97 25.62 -5.40
CA HIS A 18 -2.97 25.27 -4.40
C HIS A 18 -3.47 25.29 -2.96
N GLY A 19 -4.34 24.36 -2.62
CA GLY A 19 -4.82 24.21 -1.25
C GLY A 19 -5.78 23.05 -1.10
N GLU A 20 -6.10 22.75 0.15
CA GLU A 20 -7.22 21.85 0.44
C GLU A 20 -8.55 22.51 0.03
N HIS A 21 -9.53 21.71 -0.33
CA HIS A 21 -10.83 22.20 -0.78
C HIS A 21 -11.47 23.23 0.16
N ARG A 22 -11.28 23.11 1.49
CA ARG A 22 -11.73 24.10 2.47
C ARG A 22 -11.11 25.48 2.24
N HIS A 23 -9.80 25.54 1.93
CA HIS A 23 -9.09 26.80 1.65
C HIS A 23 -9.56 27.43 0.33
N LEU A 24 -9.77 26.59 -0.70
CA LEU A 24 -10.30 27.06 -1.98
C LEU A 24 -11.70 27.66 -1.83
N ARG A 25 -12.56 27.06 -0.98
CA ARG A 25 -13.89 27.59 -0.67
C ARG A 25 -13.84 28.94 0.05
N GLU A 26 -12.99 29.11 1.03
CA GLU A 26 -12.84 30.39 1.73
C GLU A 26 -12.27 31.46 0.81
N HIS A 27 -11.31 31.13 -0.07
CA HIS A 27 -10.82 32.04 -1.08
C HIS A 27 -11.93 32.45 -2.06
N ALA A 28 -12.73 31.51 -2.55
CA ALA A 28 -13.86 31.78 -3.44
C ALA A 28 -14.92 32.69 -2.77
N LYS A 29 -15.22 32.49 -1.49
CA LYS A 29 -16.13 33.39 -0.73
C LYS A 29 -15.61 34.82 -0.65
N LEU A 30 -14.31 34.98 -0.37
CA LEU A 30 -13.64 36.27 -0.29
C LEU A 30 -13.73 37.02 -1.64
N VAL A 31 -13.50 36.29 -2.73
CA VAL A 31 -13.60 36.81 -4.09
C VAL A 31 -15.04 37.20 -4.45
N ALA A 32 -16.01 36.36 -4.10
CA ALA A 32 -17.43 36.62 -4.33
C ALA A 32 -17.93 37.85 -3.59
N ALA A 33 -17.43 38.12 -2.36
CA ALA A 33 -17.75 39.32 -1.61
C ALA A 33 -17.31 40.61 -2.32
N LYS A 34 -16.34 40.53 -3.22
CA LYS A 34 -15.88 41.64 -4.09
C LYS A 34 -16.60 41.67 -5.44
N GLY A 35 -17.57 40.79 -5.68
CA GLY A 35 -18.30 40.70 -6.94
C GLY A 35 -17.48 40.14 -8.10
N ILE A 36 -16.32 39.53 -7.83
CA ILE A 36 -15.45 38.95 -8.86
C ILE A 36 -15.92 37.51 -9.13
N PRO A 37 -16.17 37.13 -10.38
CA PRO A 37 -16.49 35.74 -10.74
C PRO A 37 -15.40 34.78 -10.38
N SER A 38 -15.76 33.63 -9.78
CA SER A 38 -14.80 32.58 -9.42
C SER A 38 -15.42 31.20 -9.55
N GLU A 39 -14.57 30.21 -9.78
CA GLU A 39 -14.95 28.80 -9.80
C GLU A 39 -13.90 28.00 -9.03
N ILE A 40 -14.33 26.98 -8.27
CA ILE A 40 -13.43 26.05 -7.61
C ILE A 40 -13.16 24.91 -8.57
N VAL A 41 -11.90 24.77 -8.98
CA VAL A 41 -11.47 23.79 -9.98
C VAL A 41 -10.71 22.67 -9.33
N THR A 42 -11.02 21.43 -9.71
CA THR A 42 -10.30 20.24 -9.33
C THR A 42 -9.52 19.69 -10.53
N ASN A 43 -8.54 18.81 -10.27
CA ASN A 43 -7.79 18.15 -11.33
C ASN A 43 -8.75 17.45 -12.30
N GLY A 44 -8.51 17.60 -13.58
CA GLY A 44 -9.34 17.04 -14.65
C GLY A 44 -10.40 17.99 -15.20
N MET A 45 -10.72 19.08 -14.53
CA MET A 45 -11.64 20.09 -15.09
C MET A 45 -10.92 20.98 -16.12
N MET A 46 -11.39 20.97 -17.35
CA MET A 46 -10.97 21.92 -18.40
C MET A 46 -11.86 23.15 -18.33
N MET A 47 -11.24 24.32 -18.20
CA MET A 47 -11.93 25.57 -17.99
C MET A 47 -11.85 26.47 -19.22
N ASP A 48 -12.99 27.03 -19.65
CA ASP A 48 -13.04 28.16 -20.56
C ASP A 48 -13.01 29.47 -19.77
N LEU A 49 -11.99 30.28 -20.01
CA LEU A 49 -11.77 31.58 -19.37
C LEU A 49 -11.93 32.76 -20.34
N SER A 50 -12.42 32.51 -21.56
CA SER A 50 -12.58 33.54 -22.58
C SER A 50 -13.76 34.48 -22.34
N GLY A 51 -14.77 34.04 -21.61
CA GLY A 51 -15.97 34.81 -21.27
C GLY A 51 -15.84 35.69 -20.02
N ASP A 52 -16.96 36.17 -19.50
CA ASP A 52 -17.03 37.01 -18.31
C ASP A 52 -16.98 36.21 -17.01
N ARG A 53 -17.13 34.88 -17.08
CA ARG A 53 -17.08 33.95 -15.96
C ARG A 53 -16.32 32.69 -16.34
N PRO A 54 -15.57 32.08 -15.41
CA PRO A 54 -14.99 30.77 -15.66
C PRO A 54 -16.10 29.73 -15.84
N ARG A 55 -15.91 28.81 -16.78
CA ARG A 55 -16.88 27.78 -17.12
C ARG A 55 -16.17 26.45 -17.35
N VAL A 56 -16.63 25.37 -16.72
CA VAL A 56 -16.18 24.02 -17.00
C VAL A 56 -16.72 23.60 -18.39
N VAL A 57 -15.87 23.21 -19.30
CA VAL A 57 -16.24 22.78 -20.66
C VAL A 57 -16.05 21.30 -20.88
N GLU A 58 -15.12 20.68 -20.14
CA GLU A 58 -14.83 19.27 -20.29
C GLU A 58 -14.21 18.72 -19.01
N HIS A 59 -14.27 17.40 -18.82
CA HIS A 59 -13.52 16.68 -17.81
C HIS A 59 -12.56 15.72 -18.52
N VAL A 60 -11.26 15.91 -18.29
CA VAL A 60 -10.23 15.04 -18.82
C VAL A 60 -9.80 14.03 -17.76
N GLU A 61 -9.46 12.84 -18.19
CA GLU A 61 -8.95 11.80 -17.29
C GLU A 61 -7.65 12.27 -16.65
N THR A 62 -7.56 12.11 -15.34
CA THR A 62 -6.37 12.46 -14.55
C THR A 62 -5.91 11.28 -13.73
N GLY A 63 -4.60 11.19 -13.52
CA GLY A 63 -3.97 10.17 -12.72
C GLY A 63 -2.70 10.67 -12.08
N ARG A 64 -2.05 9.79 -11.33
CA ARG A 64 -0.72 10.03 -10.78
C ARG A 64 0.25 9.01 -11.36
N LEU A 65 1.34 9.51 -11.88
CA LEU A 65 2.50 8.72 -12.23
C LEU A 65 3.61 9.03 -11.23
N TYR A 66 4.31 8.00 -10.79
CA TYR A 66 5.47 8.11 -9.92
C TYR A 66 6.72 7.74 -10.71
N LEU A 67 7.78 8.50 -10.57
CA LEU A 67 9.08 8.10 -11.08
C LEU A 67 9.75 7.19 -10.04
N ASP A 68 9.91 5.92 -10.39
CA ASP A 68 10.54 4.91 -9.57
C ASP A 68 11.88 4.49 -10.20
N GLY A 69 12.97 5.04 -9.70
CA GLY A 69 14.25 4.94 -10.39
C GLY A 69 14.17 5.60 -11.78
N ASN A 70 14.22 4.77 -12.83
CA ASN A 70 14.14 5.20 -14.22
C ASN A 70 12.81 4.82 -14.91
N VAL A 71 11.82 4.36 -14.13
CA VAL A 71 10.55 3.85 -14.68
C VAL A 71 9.39 4.66 -14.14
N LEU A 72 8.48 5.05 -15.02
CA LEU A 72 7.20 5.62 -14.63
C LEU A 72 6.23 4.51 -14.26
N ILE A 73 5.69 4.58 -13.05
CA ILE A 73 4.68 3.66 -12.52
C ILE A 73 3.38 4.39 -12.24
N GLY A 74 2.26 3.76 -12.54
CA GLY A 74 0.93 4.28 -12.21
C GLY A 74 0.62 4.15 -10.72
N ALA A 75 -0.19 5.05 -10.19
CA ALA A 75 -0.64 4.97 -8.79
C ALA A 75 -1.43 3.68 -8.47
N THR A 76 -2.00 3.06 -9.49
CA THR A 76 -2.81 1.83 -9.40
C THR A 76 -2.01 0.55 -9.65
N ASP A 77 -0.75 0.64 -10.07
CA ASP A 77 0.09 -0.52 -10.43
C ASP A 77 0.44 -1.44 -9.24
N GLY A 78 0.15 -1.00 -8.05
CA GLY A 78 0.37 -1.80 -6.83
C GLY A 78 1.73 -1.59 -6.19
N VAL A 79 2.77 -1.23 -6.93
CA VAL A 79 4.16 -1.11 -6.44
C VAL A 79 4.27 -0.20 -5.21
N VAL A 80 3.72 1.00 -5.28
CA VAL A 80 3.76 1.97 -4.15
C VAL A 80 2.95 1.43 -2.97
N ARG A 81 1.79 0.86 -3.23
CA ARG A 81 0.94 0.25 -2.19
C ARG A 81 1.65 -0.89 -1.48
N ASP A 82 2.31 -1.78 -2.23
CA ASP A 82 2.99 -2.94 -1.65
C ASP A 82 4.20 -2.50 -0.80
N ARG A 83 4.95 -1.49 -1.23
CA ARG A 83 6.01 -0.87 -0.41
C ARG A 83 5.47 -0.26 0.88
N ILE A 84 4.35 0.44 0.81
CA ILE A 84 3.70 1.00 2.02
C ILE A 84 3.28 -0.13 2.96
N ARG A 85 2.70 -1.22 2.44
CA ARG A 85 2.30 -2.39 3.26
C ARG A 85 3.50 -3.03 3.94
N MET A 86 4.60 -3.27 3.21
CA MET A 86 5.85 -3.79 3.78
C MET A 86 6.42 -2.83 4.83
N ALA A 87 6.45 -1.53 4.57
CA ALA A 87 6.96 -0.53 5.51
C ALA A 87 6.14 -0.46 6.82
N LEU A 88 4.82 -0.61 6.73
CA LEU A 88 3.93 -0.55 7.90
C LEU A 88 3.87 -1.87 8.69
N ASN A 89 3.93 -3.01 8.01
CA ASN A 89 3.67 -4.31 8.61
C ASN A 89 4.89 -5.22 8.69
N GLY A 90 5.97 -4.89 7.98
CA GLY A 90 7.12 -5.76 7.82
C GLY A 90 6.89 -6.87 6.79
N HIS A 91 7.88 -7.72 6.62
CA HIS A 91 7.88 -8.85 5.70
C HIS A 91 8.49 -10.09 6.36
N VAL A 92 7.97 -11.25 6.02
CA VAL A 92 8.49 -12.56 6.43
C VAL A 92 8.67 -13.42 5.19
N LEU A 93 9.87 -13.96 5.01
CA LEU A 93 10.17 -15.01 4.03
C LEU A 93 10.19 -16.35 4.76
N ILE A 94 9.49 -17.33 4.20
CA ILE A 94 9.49 -18.72 4.71
C ILE A 94 10.02 -19.63 3.61
N THR A 95 10.90 -20.54 4.00
CA THR A 95 11.37 -21.63 3.13
C THR A 95 11.02 -22.98 3.74
N VAL A 96 10.43 -23.85 2.92
CA VAL A 96 10.13 -25.26 3.26
C VAL A 96 10.70 -26.13 2.16
N ILE A 97 11.39 -27.20 2.53
CA ILE A 97 11.95 -28.20 1.61
C ILE A 97 11.14 -29.48 1.74
N ILE A 98 10.77 -30.06 0.62
CA ILE A 98 9.98 -31.30 0.52
C ILE A 98 10.70 -32.25 -0.41
N ASP A 99 10.80 -33.51 -0.04
CA ASP A 99 11.40 -34.56 -0.89
C ASP A 99 10.42 -35.06 -1.96
N ASP A 100 10.86 -36.05 -2.73
CA ASP A 100 10.08 -36.69 -3.80
C ASP A 100 8.94 -37.57 -3.26
N GLU A 101 9.04 -38.06 -2.02
CA GLU A 101 7.97 -38.80 -1.33
C GLU A 101 6.89 -37.87 -0.76
N GLY A 102 7.16 -36.57 -0.72
CA GLY A 102 6.26 -35.55 -0.16
C GLY A 102 6.44 -35.32 1.34
N GLU A 103 7.57 -35.76 1.89
CA GLU A 103 7.93 -35.53 3.29
C GLU A 103 8.71 -34.21 3.43
N ILE A 104 8.53 -33.56 4.56
CA ILE A 104 9.20 -32.27 4.84
C ILE A 104 10.61 -32.55 5.37
N LEU A 105 11.61 -31.96 4.73
CA LEU A 105 13.01 -32.11 5.10
C LEU A 105 13.48 -30.95 5.99
N GLY A 106 13.80 -31.29 7.24
CA GLY A 106 14.27 -30.33 8.23
C GLY A 106 13.18 -29.37 8.72
N ASP A 107 13.60 -28.38 9.49
CA ASP A 107 12.70 -27.38 10.04
C ASP A 107 12.41 -26.27 9.01
N PRO A 108 11.20 -25.66 9.03
CA PRO A 108 10.93 -24.49 8.23
C PRO A 108 11.83 -23.34 8.67
N TRP A 109 12.38 -22.60 7.71
CA TRP A 109 13.22 -21.46 7.99
C TRP A 109 12.48 -20.17 7.72
N ALA A 110 12.63 -19.19 8.63
CA ALA A 110 12.02 -17.88 8.51
C ALA A 110 13.09 -16.78 8.50
N GLU A 111 12.93 -15.80 7.63
CA GLU A 111 13.66 -14.54 7.69
C GLU A 111 12.68 -13.39 7.87
N VAL A 112 12.92 -12.52 8.85
CA VAL A 112 12.04 -11.42 9.19
C VAL A 112 12.69 -10.08 8.86
N MET A 113 11.92 -9.19 8.21
CA MET A 113 12.36 -7.85 7.85
C MET A 113 11.37 -6.79 8.33
N GLY A 114 11.87 -5.78 9.04
CA GLY A 114 11.03 -4.68 9.52
C GLY A 114 10.05 -5.06 10.63
N LEU A 115 10.34 -6.13 11.38
CA LEU A 115 9.61 -6.57 12.56
C LEU A 115 10.45 -6.36 13.83
N PRO A 116 9.80 -6.23 15.02
CA PRO A 116 10.52 -6.24 16.29
C PRO A 116 11.28 -7.56 16.48
N ALA A 117 12.49 -7.50 17.06
CA ALA A 117 13.30 -8.69 17.30
C ALA A 117 12.66 -9.66 18.31
N ARG A 118 11.85 -9.15 19.27
CA ARG A 118 11.17 -9.97 20.29
C ARG A 118 9.69 -9.67 20.30
N GLY A 119 8.90 -10.72 20.50
CA GLY A 119 7.46 -10.67 20.63
C GLY A 119 6.98 -10.52 22.08
N ARG A 120 5.67 -10.59 22.27
CA ARG A 120 5.00 -10.52 23.58
C ARG A 120 5.41 -11.66 24.51
N SER A 121 5.72 -12.84 23.97
CA SER A 121 6.23 -13.99 24.72
C SER A 121 7.64 -13.79 25.28
N GLY A 122 8.37 -12.77 24.79
CA GLY A 122 9.78 -12.52 25.09
C GLY A 122 10.75 -13.32 24.21
N GLY A 123 10.27 -14.26 23.41
CA GLY A 123 11.04 -15.01 22.42
C GLY A 123 11.42 -14.18 21.20
N ALA A 124 12.42 -14.62 20.45
CA ALA A 124 12.71 -14.06 19.14
C ALA A 124 11.52 -14.33 18.18
N VAL A 125 11.04 -13.29 17.50
CA VAL A 125 9.84 -13.41 16.65
C VAL A 125 10.05 -14.44 15.54
N GLU A 126 11.26 -14.52 15.01
CA GLU A 126 11.69 -15.49 14.00
C GLU A 126 11.53 -16.92 14.51
N GLU A 127 12.15 -17.25 15.67
CA GLU A 127 12.07 -18.56 16.29
C GLU A 127 10.63 -18.97 16.65
N VAL A 128 9.81 -18.02 17.11
CA VAL A 128 8.41 -18.29 17.45
C VAL A 128 7.59 -18.60 16.18
N ILE A 129 7.90 -17.95 15.07
CA ILE A 129 7.26 -18.24 13.78
C ILE A 129 7.69 -19.62 13.28
N GLU A 130 8.98 -19.94 13.31
CA GLU A 130 9.53 -21.25 12.90
C GLU A 130 8.89 -22.39 13.71
N GLN A 131 8.85 -22.27 15.02
CA GLN A 131 8.22 -23.28 15.87
C GLN A 131 6.72 -23.46 15.57
N ALA A 132 5.99 -22.35 15.37
CA ALA A 132 4.57 -22.42 15.04
C ALA A 132 4.34 -23.04 13.65
N LEU A 133 5.29 -22.90 12.72
CA LEU A 133 5.25 -23.53 11.42
C LEU A 133 5.60 -25.04 11.51
N ALA A 134 6.60 -25.43 12.30
CA ALA A 134 6.91 -26.82 12.56
C ALA A 134 5.68 -27.56 13.11
N ASP A 135 5.05 -26.99 14.13
CA ASP A 135 3.80 -27.52 14.72
C ASP A 135 2.63 -27.63 13.73
N LEU A 136 2.55 -26.70 12.77
CA LEU A 136 1.56 -26.76 11.69
C LEU A 136 1.87 -27.89 10.73
N LEU A 137 3.12 -27.96 10.26
CA LEU A 137 3.55 -28.90 9.22
C LEU A 137 3.45 -30.35 9.67
N GLU A 138 3.65 -30.64 10.95
CA GLU A 138 3.40 -31.98 11.54
C GLU A 138 1.92 -32.41 11.50
N LYS A 139 1.00 -31.45 11.47
CA LYS A 139 -0.45 -31.70 11.58
C LYS A 139 -1.21 -31.61 10.27
N VAL A 140 -0.62 -31.01 9.25
CA VAL A 140 -1.29 -30.90 7.95
C VAL A 140 -1.31 -32.24 7.24
N SER A 141 -2.37 -32.48 6.48
CA SER A 141 -2.49 -33.72 5.71
C SER A 141 -1.58 -33.73 4.49
N HIS A 142 -1.14 -34.91 4.05
CA HIS A 142 -0.40 -35.08 2.80
C HIS A 142 -1.08 -34.43 1.58
N LYS A 143 -2.42 -34.32 1.57
CA LYS A 143 -3.17 -33.62 0.50
C LYS A 143 -2.88 -32.11 0.46
N VAL A 144 -2.57 -31.51 1.61
CA VAL A 144 -2.19 -30.10 1.68
C VAL A 144 -0.73 -29.95 1.28
N ILE A 145 0.15 -30.84 1.74
CA ILE A 145 1.58 -30.84 1.40
C ILE A 145 1.78 -31.04 -0.12
N ALA A 146 0.97 -31.90 -0.73
CA ALA A 146 1.04 -32.19 -2.17
C ALA A 146 0.52 -31.05 -3.08
N ASP A 147 -0.15 -30.05 -2.52
CA ASP A 147 -0.74 -28.92 -3.25
C ASP A 147 -0.06 -27.61 -2.81
N ASP A 148 0.84 -27.09 -3.64
CA ASP A 148 1.63 -25.89 -3.33
C ASP A 148 0.77 -24.69 -2.98
N GLY A 149 -0.40 -24.54 -3.61
CA GLY A 149 -1.32 -23.42 -3.31
C GLY A 149 -1.94 -23.52 -1.93
N LYS A 150 -2.35 -24.75 -1.52
CA LYS A 150 -2.91 -24.98 -0.19
C LYS A 150 -1.86 -24.89 0.90
N LEU A 151 -0.66 -25.38 0.61
CA LEU A 151 0.47 -25.30 1.54
C LEU A 151 0.88 -23.83 1.75
N ASP A 152 1.04 -23.06 0.68
CA ASP A 152 1.32 -21.61 0.73
C ASP A 152 0.28 -20.87 1.57
N GLU A 153 -1.02 -21.12 1.33
CA GLU A 153 -2.09 -20.47 2.07
C GLU A 153 -2.08 -20.86 3.56
N ALA A 154 -1.82 -22.12 3.88
CA ALA A 154 -1.73 -22.60 5.27
C ALA A 154 -0.56 -21.93 6.01
N ILE A 155 0.61 -21.89 5.39
CA ILE A 155 1.82 -21.24 5.94
C ILE A 155 1.57 -19.74 6.13
N ARG A 156 1.09 -19.02 5.12
CA ARG A 156 0.78 -17.58 5.23
C ARG A 156 -0.19 -17.27 6.35
N ARG A 157 -1.21 -18.09 6.49
CA ARG A 157 -2.20 -17.94 7.56
C ARG A 157 -1.57 -18.12 8.94
N GLN A 158 -0.75 -19.16 9.12
CA GLN A 158 -0.06 -19.43 10.38
C GLN A 158 0.89 -18.29 10.75
N VAL A 159 1.74 -17.84 9.81
CA VAL A 159 2.67 -16.72 10.03
C VAL A 159 1.93 -15.45 10.48
N ARG A 160 0.85 -15.09 9.77
CA ARG A 160 0.05 -13.90 10.12
C ARG A 160 -0.66 -14.03 11.45
N GLN A 161 -1.09 -15.24 11.82
CA GLN A 161 -1.72 -15.50 13.11
C GLN A 161 -0.71 -15.37 14.25
N THR A 162 0.45 -16.01 14.13
CA THR A 162 1.53 -15.95 15.11
C THR A 162 2.04 -14.52 15.29
N SER A 163 2.32 -13.82 14.17
CA SER A 163 2.76 -12.43 14.21
C SER A 163 1.72 -11.51 14.84
N MET A 164 0.42 -11.73 14.59
CA MET A 164 -0.64 -10.95 15.22
C MET A 164 -0.70 -11.16 16.73
N GLN A 165 -0.43 -12.38 17.21
CA GLN A 165 -0.37 -12.70 18.63
C GLN A 165 0.85 -12.09 19.32
N GLU A 166 2.02 -12.16 18.66
CA GLU A 166 3.30 -11.73 19.23
C GLU A 166 3.55 -10.23 19.14
N ILE A 167 3.20 -9.61 18.04
CA ILE A 167 3.55 -8.21 17.75
C ILE A 167 2.38 -7.33 17.32
N GLY A 168 1.15 -7.87 17.26
CA GLY A 168 -0.06 -7.12 16.88
C GLY A 168 -0.09 -6.66 15.41
N LYS A 169 0.70 -7.30 14.53
CA LYS A 169 0.79 -6.96 13.10
C LYS A 169 0.62 -8.21 12.24
N LYS A 170 0.21 -7.98 10.97
CA LYS A 170 0.12 -9.01 9.94
C LYS A 170 1.12 -8.66 8.82
N PRO A 171 2.33 -9.22 8.84
CA PRO A 171 3.35 -8.94 7.84
C PRO A 171 2.92 -9.40 6.43
N GLU A 172 3.57 -8.85 5.42
CA GLU A 172 3.57 -9.47 4.10
C GLU A 172 4.41 -10.75 4.17
N VAL A 173 3.94 -11.81 3.54
CA VAL A 173 4.58 -13.13 3.64
C VAL A 173 4.92 -13.63 2.24
N THR A 174 6.16 -14.07 2.05
CA THR A 174 6.59 -14.84 0.88
C THR A 174 6.89 -16.26 1.32
N VAL A 175 6.35 -17.25 0.63
CA VAL A 175 6.60 -18.65 0.89
C VAL A 175 7.34 -19.23 -0.31
N VAL A 176 8.44 -19.91 -0.05
CA VAL A 176 9.22 -20.66 -1.03
C VAL A 176 9.14 -22.14 -0.67
N VAL A 177 8.47 -22.91 -1.48
CA VAL A 177 8.41 -24.37 -1.37
C VAL A 177 9.40 -24.94 -2.39
N SER A 178 10.43 -25.62 -1.91
CA SER A 178 11.42 -26.32 -2.76
C SER A 178 11.14 -27.82 -2.72
N ARG A 179 10.87 -28.42 -3.88
CA ARG A 179 10.73 -29.88 -4.01
C ARG A 179 12.01 -30.46 -4.58
N LEU A 180 12.59 -31.40 -3.85
CA LEU A 180 13.71 -32.17 -4.35
C LEU A 180 13.16 -33.29 -5.21
N LEU A 181 13.68 -33.44 -6.41
CA LEU A 181 13.39 -34.57 -7.32
C LEU A 181 14.60 -35.47 -7.34
N GLU A 182 14.40 -36.78 -7.20
CA GLU A 182 15.47 -37.73 -7.55
C GLU A 182 15.71 -37.69 -9.06
N GLU A 183 16.99 -37.68 -9.49
CA GLU A 183 17.38 -37.79 -10.90
C GLU A 183 17.24 -39.22 -11.42
#